data_1a8178007ae0da09f464afb150b7dbb0
#
_entry.id   1a8178007ae0da09f464afb150b7dbb0
#
_cell.length_a   1.000
_cell.length_b   1.000
_cell.length_c   1.000
_cell.angle_alpha   90.00
_cell.angle_beta   90.00
_cell.angle_gamma   90.00
#
_symmetry.space_group_name_H-M   'P 1'
#
loop_
_entity.id
_entity.type
_entity.pdbx_description
1 polymer ?
#
loop_
_entity_poly.entity_id
_entity_poly.type
_entity_poly.pdbx_seq_one_letter_code
_entity_poly.pdbx_strand_id
1 'polypeptide(L)'
;MHDIGILASLDPVALDKACLDLVFNYNSTAGDDASALQQRINRQHGTHTVTYAEQIGLGSQHYTLVSLDSQTGIDGTRATQSERFNVYSLDGKKLLTNATSLDGLTKGTYIVNGEKRVLE
;
A
#
# COMPACT_ATOMS: atom_id res chain seq x y z
N MET A 1 -14.84 9.25 15.42
CA MET A 1 -13.56 9.12 14.71
C MET A 1 -13.60 7.87 13.87
N HIS A 2 -13.32 7.95 12.58
CA HIS A 2 -13.20 6.81 11.69
C HIS A 2 -11.89 6.05 11.93
N ASP A 3 -11.81 4.83 11.43
CA ASP A 3 -10.59 4.04 11.47
C ASP A 3 -9.49 4.74 10.64
N ILE A 4 -8.28 4.83 11.20
CA ILE A 4 -7.15 5.45 10.53
C ILE A 4 -6.43 4.44 9.62
N GLY A 5 -6.33 3.20 10.07
CA GLY A 5 -5.65 2.14 9.34
C GLY A 5 -5.04 1.09 10.27
N ILE A 6 -4.13 0.31 9.72
CA ILE A 6 -3.39 -0.74 10.43
C ILE A 6 -1.92 -0.34 10.49
N LEU A 7 -1.34 -0.39 11.69
CA LEU A 7 0.08 -0.12 11.91
C LEU A 7 0.79 -1.40 12.37
N ALA A 8 2.05 -1.53 11.99
CA ALA A 8 2.92 -2.59 12.45
C ALA A 8 4.32 -2.07 12.73
N SER A 9 4.97 -2.56 13.77
CA SER A 9 6.34 -2.25 14.13
C SER A 9 6.96 -3.43 14.89
N LEU A 10 8.28 -3.55 14.83
CA LEU A 10 9.04 -4.46 15.70
C LEU A 10 9.35 -3.84 17.07
N ASP A 11 9.23 -2.51 17.19
CA ASP A 11 9.39 -1.76 18.43
C ASP A 11 8.01 -1.39 18.99
N PRO A 12 7.62 -1.93 20.16
CA PRO A 12 6.30 -1.67 20.74
C PRO A 12 6.12 -0.21 21.18
N VAL A 13 7.20 0.45 21.63
CA VAL A 13 7.17 1.85 22.07
C VAL A 13 6.97 2.78 20.87
N ALA A 14 7.68 2.51 19.78
CA ALA A 14 7.51 3.23 18.51
C ALA A 14 6.09 3.08 17.95
N LEU A 15 5.52 1.86 18.05
CA LEU A 15 4.15 1.58 17.59
C LEU A 15 3.12 2.38 18.39
N ASP A 16 3.18 2.33 19.72
CA ASP A 16 2.26 3.05 20.60
C ASP A 16 2.39 4.56 20.41
N LYS A 17 3.64 5.07 20.27
CA LYS A 17 3.88 6.48 19.98
C LYS A 17 3.25 6.92 18.66
N ALA A 18 3.41 6.14 17.61
CA ALA A 18 2.80 6.43 16.30
C ALA A 18 1.26 6.44 16.39
N CYS A 19 0.66 5.50 17.11
CA CYS A 19 -0.78 5.46 17.35
C CYS A 19 -1.27 6.71 18.10
N LEU A 20 -0.57 7.13 19.15
CA LEU A 20 -0.90 8.33 19.90
C LEU A 20 -0.83 9.58 19.00
N ASP A 21 0.25 9.71 18.22
CA ASP A 21 0.44 10.87 17.34
C ASP A 21 -0.67 10.93 16.27
N LEU A 22 -1.07 9.82 15.69
CA LEU A 22 -2.17 9.79 14.72
C LEU A 22 -3.50 10.21 15.34
N VAL A 23 -3.78 9.80 16.57
CA VAL A 23 -5.01 10.20 17.29
C VAL A 23 -4.96 11.68 17.67
N PHE A 24 -3.83 12.18 18.17
CA PHE A 24 -3.72 13.59 18.59
C PHE A 24 -3.67 14.55 17.42
N ASN A 25 -3.15 14.13 16.26
CA ASN A 25 -3.12 14.92 15.03
C ASN A 25 -4.34 14.66 14.11
N TYR A 26 -5.36 13.94 14.60
CA TYR A 26 -6.53 13.65 13.80
C TYR A 26 -7.31 14.93 13.45
N ASN A 27 -7.59 15.11 12.16
CA ASN A 27 -8.37 16.25 11.67
C ASN A 27 -9.86 16.00 11.92
N SER A 28 -10.35 16.43 13.10
CA SER A 28 -11.73 16.28 13.49
C SER A 28 -12.66 17.17 12.64
N THR A 29 -13.78 16.60 12.19
CA THR A 29 -14.83 17.28 11.45
C THR A 29 -16.19 17.07 12.14
N ALA A 30 -17.23 17.76 11.68
CA ALA A 30 -18.58 17.56 12.22
C ALA A 30 -19.07 16.13 11.98
N GLY A 31 -19.28 15.38 13.07
CA GLY A 31 -19.68 13.97 13.04
C GLY A 31 -18.52 12.95 12.97
N ASP A 32 -17.29 13.42 12.86
CA ASP A 32 -16.08 12.59 12.88
C ASP A 32 -15.00 13.25 13.75
N ASP A 33 -14.99 12.94 15.02
CA ASP A 33 -14.24 13.66 16.06
C ASP A 33 -13.45 12.70 16.95
N ALA A 34 -12.19 13.02 17.20
CA ALA A 34 -11.27 12.27 18.06
C ALA A 34 -11.22 12.80 19.50
N SER A 35 -11.90 13.90 19.83
CA SER A 35 -11.76 14.62 21.10
C SER A 35 -12.08 13.74 22.33
N ALA A 36 -13.12 12.90 22.24
CA ALA A 36 -13.49 12.01 23.34
C ALA A 36 -12.39 10.97 23.64
N LEU A 37 -11.75 10.43 22.61
CA LEU A 37 -10.63 9.50 22.75
C LEU A 37 -9.39 10.20 23.28
N GLN A 38 -9.05 11.37 22.77
CA GLN A 38 -7.93 12.19 23.26
C GLN A 38 -8.10 12.56 24.74
N GLN A 39 -9.30 12.98 25.16
CA GLN A 39 -9.60 13.25 26.57
C GLN A 39 -9.45 12.02 27.46
N ARG A 40 -9.88 10.84 26.97
CA ARG A 40 -9.73 9.58 27.71
C ARG A 40 -8.25 9.19 27.87
N ILE A 41 -7.45 9.31 26.82
CA ILE A 41 -6.00 9.07 26.84
C ILE A 41 -5.34 9.98 27.88
N ASN A 42 -5.65 11.28 27.86
CA ASN A 42 -5.11 12.26 28.80
C ASN A 42 -5.52 11.95 30.25
N ARG A 43 -6.78 11.60 30.46
CA ARG A 43 -7.29 11.26 31.82
C ARG A 43 -6.60 10.02 32.39
N GLN A 44 -6.24 9.06 31.55
CA GLN A 44 -5.58 7.83 31.97
C GLN A 44 -4.05 7.89 31.88
N HIS A 45 -3.50 9.07 31.64
CA HIS A 45 -2.05 9.29 31.50
C HIS A 45 -1.39 8.38 30.44
N GLY A 46 -2.09 8.11 29.33
CA GLY A 46 -1.62 7.21 28.29
C GLY A 46 -0.28 7.58 27.67
N THR A 47 0.01 8.87 27.56
CA THR A 47 1.31 9.38 27.06
C THR A 47 2.47 9.06 28.02
N HIS A 48 2.20 8.98 29.34
CA HIS A 48 3.21 8.64 30.34
C HIS A 48 3.69 7.20 30.16
N THR A 49 2.81 6.29 29.77
CA THR A 49 3.15 4.88 29.53
C THR A 49 4.25 4.74 28.48
N VAL A 50 4.14 5.45 27.38
CA VAL A 50 5.12 5.42 26.28
C VAL A 50 6.47 6.02 26.73
N THR A 51 6.44 7.13 27.44
CA THR A 51 7.66 7.78 27.95
C THR A 51 8.36 6.88 28.98
N TYR A 52 7.62 6.25 29.87
CA TYR A 52 8.21 5.34 30.86
C TYR A 52 8.76 4.07 30.21
N ALA A 53 8.07 3.51 29.22
CA ALA A 53 8.52 2.35 28.48
C ALA A 53 9.90 2.59 27.80
N GLU A 54 10.11 3.78 27.24
CA GLU A 54 11.41 4.16 26.69
C GLU A 54 12.48 4.30 27.80
N GLN A 55 12.15 4.89 28.95
CA GLN A 55 13.07 5.05 30.08
C GLN A 55 13.58 3.72 30.63
N ILE A 56 12.75 2.69 30.64
CA ILE A 56 13.15 1.34 31.07
C ILE A 56 13.81 0.50 29.97
N GLY A 57 14.02 1.08 28.78
CA GLY A 57 14.69 0.43 27.66
C GLY A 57 13.86 -0.62 26.90
N LEU A 58 12.53 -0.52 26.97
CA LEU A 58 11.63 -1.43 26.24
C LEU A 58 11.64 -1.18 24.73
N GLY A 59 11.93 0.04 24.31
CA GLY A 59 11.98 0.48 22.92
C GLY A 59 12.25 1.97 22.83
N SER A 60 12.02 2.57 21.67
CA SER A 60 12.24 4.01 21.42
C SER A 60 11.00 4.69 20.88
N GLN A 61 10.78 5.95 21.29
CA GLN A 61 9.72 6.80 20.75
C GLN A 61 10.05 7.36 19.34
N HIS A 62 11.28 7.16 18.85
CA HIS A 62 11.67 7.59 17.52
C HIS A 62 11.20 6.58 16.47
N TYR A 63 10.40 7.05 15.50
CA TYR A 63 9.90 6.21 14.42
C TYR A 63 9.83 6.98 13.10
N THR A 64 9.77 6.25 12.00
CA THR A 64 9.42 6.77 10.68
C THR A 64 8.16 6.06 10.20
N LEU A 65 7.10 6.82 9.94
CA LEU A 65 5.87 6.26 9.40
C LEU A 65 6.02 6.06 7.90
N VAL A 66 5.88 4.81 7.44
CA VAL A 66 5.91 4.44 6.01
C VAL A 66 4.53 3.98 5.60
N SER A 67 3.90 4.69 4.66
CA SER A 67 2.64 4.26 4.08
C SER A 67 2.90 3.20 3.00
N LEU A 68 2.21 2.08 3.11
CA LEU A 68 2.25 1.00 2.12
C LEU A 68 1.12 1.11 1.08
N ASP A 69 0.13 1.95 1.30
CA ASP A 69 -1.05 2.08 0.42
C ASP A 69 -0.70 2.56 -0.99
N SER A 70 0.38 3.34 -1.12
CA SER A 70 0.93 3.76 -2.41
C SER A 70 1.97 2.80 -2.99
N GLN A 71 2.39 1.78 -2.22
CA GLN A 71 3.43 0.82 -2.59
C GLN A 71 2.91 -0.61 -2.75
N THR A 72 1.61 -0.83 -2.60
CA THR A 72 1.04 -2.14 -2.89
C THR A 72 1.23 -2.43 -4.38
N GLY A 73 2.03 -3.45 -4.67
CA GLY A 73 2.49 -3.81 -6.02
C GLY A 73 1.39 -4.11 -7.05
N ILE A 74 0.13 -3.93 -6.68
CA ILE A 74 -1.02 -4.03 -7.56
C ILE A 74 -1.16 -2.73 -8.39
N ASP A 75 -0.89 -1.55 -7.82
CA ASP A 75 -0.88 -0.30 -8.59
C ASP A 75 0.43 -0.08 -9.35
N GLY A 76 1.56 -0.55 -8.81
CA GLY A 76 2.85 -0.53 -9.52
C GLY A 76 2.88 -1.44 -10.75
N THR A 77 2.09 -2.53 -10.75
CA THR A 77 1.92 -3.37 -11.94
C THR A 77 0.99 -2.75 -12.99
N ARG A 78 0.16 -1.79 -12.62
CA ARG A 78 -0.70 -1.08 -13.59
C ARG A 78 -0.03 0.15 -14.22
N ALA A 79 0.88 0.82 -13.53
CA ALA A 79 1.42 2.10 -14.00
C ALA A 79 2.67 2.01 -14.87
N THR A 80 3.33 0.84 -14.95
CA THR A 80 4.59 0.67 -15.71
C THR A 80 4.68 -0.60 -16.54
N GLN A 81 3.60 -1.37 -16.65
CA GLN A 81 3.53 -2.31 -17.75
C GLN A 81 3.12 -1.54 -19.02
N SER A 82 4.11 -1.05 -19.76
CA SER A 82 4.03 -1.21 -21.21
C SER A 82 3.60 -2.66 -21.40
N GLU A 83 2.34 -2.87 -21.81
CA GLU A 83 1.78 -4.20 -22.01
C GLU A 83 2.76 -5.01 -22.86
N ARG A 84 3.48 -5.91 -22.20
CA ARG A 84 4.40 -6.80 -22.91
C ARG A 84 3.62 -8.02 -23.34
N PHE A 85 3.51 -8.20 -24.63
CA PHE A 85 2.74 -9.29 -25.21
C PHE A 85 3.65 -10.46 -25.57
N ASN A 86 3.19 -11.65 -25.22
CA ASN A 86 3.68 -12.87 -25.83
C ASN A 86 2.66 -13.29 -26.88
N VAL A 87 3.08 -13.36 -28.13
CA VAL A 87 2.20 -13.66 -29.26
C VAL A 87 2.54 -15.02 -29.85
N TYR A 88 1.52 -15.82 -30.00
CA TYR A 88 1.61 -17.15 -30.61
C TYR A 88 0.68 -17.24 -31.83
N SER A 89 1.10 -17.99 -32.83
CA SER A 89 0.21 -18.40 -33.93
C SER A 89 -0.81 -19.42 -33.42
N LEU A 90 -1.85 -19.70 -34.19
CA LEU A 90 -2.83 -20.74 -33.88
C LEU A 90 -2.23 -22.14 -33.80
N ASP A 91 -1.09 -22.36 -34.46
CA ASP A 91 -0.33 -23.62 -34.44
C ASP A 91 0.57 -23.77 -33.21
N GLY A 92 0.50 -22.78 -32.24
CA GLY A 92 1.29 -22.76 -31.01
C GLY A 92 2.73 -22.28 -31.19
N LYS A 93 3.13 -21.82 -32.38
CA LYS A 93 4.47 -21.27 -32.61
C LYS A 93 4.56 -19.87 -32.00
N LYS A 94 5.57 -19.64 -31.17
CA LYS A 94 5.85 -18.36 -30.57
C LYS A 94 6.40 -17.36 -31.60
N LEU A 95 5.73 -16.25 -31.81
CA LEU A 95 6.06 -15.24 -32.81
C LEU A 95 6.77 -14.03 -32.17
N LEU A 96 6.26 -13.53 -31.04
CA LEU A 96 6.84 -12.40 -30.32
C LEU A 96 6.96 -12.72 -28.83
N THR A 97 8.03 -12.22 -28.23
CA THR A 97 8.29 -12.34 -26.77
C THR A 97 8.51 -10.97 -26.18
N ASN A 98 7.78 -10.63 -25.12
CA ASN A 98 7.88 -9.35 -24.43
C ASN A 98 7.78 -8.13 -25.37
N ALA A 99 6.98 -8.23 -26.41
CA ALA A 99 6.75 -7.14 -27.34
C ALA A 99 5.89 -6.05 -26.68
N THR A 100 6.21 -4.81 -26.95
CA THR A 100 5.45 -3.63 -26.49
C THR A 100 4.45 -3.14 -27.51
N SER A 101 4.50 -3.66 -28.75
CA SER A 101 3.57 -3.38 -29.84
C SER A 101 3.31 -4.66 -30.64
N LEU A 102 2.16 -4.71 -31.28
CA LEU A 102 1.79 -5.74 -32.24
C LEU A 102 2.13 -5.34 -33.69
N ASP A 103 2.80 -4.19 -33.85
CA ASP A 103 3.24 -3.72 -35.15
C ASP A 103 4.26 -4.68 -35.78
N GLY A 104 4.07 -5.01 -37.04
CA GLY A 104 4.91 -5.98 -37.77
C GLY A 104 4.29 -7.39 -37.87
N LEU A 105 3.15 -7.64 -37.23
CA LEU A 105 2.37 -8.83 -37.51
C LEU A 105 1.44 -8.60 -38.72
N THR A 106 1.33 -9.60 -39.58
CA THR A 106 0.39 -9.57 -40.70
C THR A 106 -1.04 -9.73 -40.19
N LYS A 107 -2.02 -9.26 -40.99
CA LYS A 107 -3.44 -9.48 -40.67
C LYS A 107 -3.71 -10.98 -40.43
N GLY A 108 -4.37 -11.30 -39.34
CA GLY A 108 -4.61 -12.70 -39.00
C GLY A 108 -5.09 -12.87 -37.55
N THR A 109 -5.26 -14.13 -37.17
CA THR A 109 -5.68 -14.49 -35.81
C THR A 109 -4.49 -15.00 -35.02
N TYR A 110 -4.31 -14.47 -33.83
CA TYR A 110 -3.19 -14.75 -32.95
C TYR A 110 -3.69 -15.01 -31.51
N ILE A 111 -2.85 -15.65 -30.71
CA ILE A 111 -3.04 -15.78 -29.27
C ILE A 111 -2.09 -14.80 -28.60
N VAL A 112 -2.64 -13.79 -27.94
CA VAL A 112 -1.91 -12.73 -27.26
C VAL A 112 -2.18 -12.88 -25.75
N ASN A 113 -1.13 -13.15 -24.96
CA ASN A 113 -1.23 -13.41 -23.51
C ASN A 113 -2.32 -14.43 -23.13
N GLY A 114 -2.52 -15.45 -23.96
CA GLY A 114 -3.53 -16.50 -23.74
C GLY A 114 -4.93 -16.19 -24.29
N GLU A 115 -5.15 -15.00 -24.84
CA GLU A 115 -6.43 -14.60 -25.44
C GLU A 115 -6.35 -14.59 -26.98
N LYS A 116 -7.40 -15.06 -27.63
CA LYS A 116 -7.52 -15.01 -29.09
C LYS A 116 -7.83 -13.58 -29.54
N ARG A 117 -6.96 -13.01 -30.37
CA ARG A 117 -7.14 -11.68 -31.01
C ARG A 117 -7.04 -11.78 -32.52
N VAL A 118 -7.86 -10.99 -33.21
CA VAL A 118 -7.86 -10.84 -34.66
C VAL A 118 -7.29 -9.47 -34.99
N LEU A 119 -6.24 -9.45 -35.82
CA LEU A 119 -5.66 -8.22 -36.38
C LEU A 119 -6.25 -8.00 -37.78
N GLU A 120 -6.94 -6.89 -37.95
CA GLU A 120 -7.58 -6.45 -39.23
C GLU A 120 -6.66 -5.58 -40.09
#